data_f419b4995a38a5723b073cd94f5a2cf4
#
_entry.id   f419b4995a38a5723b073cd94f5a2cf4
#
_cell.length_a   1.000
_cell.length_b   1.000
_cell.length_c   1.000
_cell.angle_alpha   90.00
_cell.angle_beta   90.00
_cell.angle_gamma   90.00
#
_symmetry.space_group_name_H-M   'P 1'
#
loop_
_entity.id
_entity.type
_entity.pdbx_description
1 polymer ?
#
loop_
_entity_poly.entity_id
_entity_poly.type
_entity_poly.pdbx_seq_one_letter_code
_entity_poly.pdbx_strand_id
1 'polypeptide(L)'
;MIVPSALGAAIGYARGWPATWRQANWSSSGALPAATATKTAKVMVLASRTGQWKGIFAEHMSIVLKLAGETSWTRFDVVGWGTPVRENAYVADAYWYGNTPRVIYELEGEAAERLIPAIKSTIQNYPYSASGSYLIWPGPNSNTFVSWVVRHTDGFKAELSPVAVGKDYLGPGVQVARAPSDTGYTVSIGGYFGATVALAEGFELHVAGGTIGLDPDDLAIKLPAFGKLSLFDLVR
;
A
#
# COMPACT_ATOMS: atom_id res chain seq x y z
N MET A 1 -10.75 -16.77 11.44
CA MET A 1 -9.81 -15.64 11.57
C MET A 1 -8.63 -15.92 12.52
N ILE A 2 -8.78 -16.66 13.61
CA ILE A 2 -7.72 -16.88 14.63
C ILE A 2 -6.58 -17.78 14.11
N VAL A 3 -6.88 -18.84 13.38
CA VAL A 3 -5.88 -19.82 12.91
C VAL A 3 -4.90 -19.22 11.88
N PRO A 4 -5.32 -18.48 10.86
CA PRO A 4 -4.44 -17.80 9.94
C PRO A 4 -3.51 -16.80 10.66
N SER A 5 -4.04 -16.08 11.64
CA SER A 5 -3.30 -15.11 12.43
C SER A 5 -2.22 -15.77 13.31
N ALA A 6 -2.54 -16.89 13.93
CA ALA A 6 -1.60 -17.65 14.75
C ALA A 6 -0.48 -18.26 13.89
N LEU A 7 -0.81 -18.76 12.70
CA LEU A 7 0.20 -19.28 11.76
C LEU A 7 1.11 -18.16 11.24
N GLY A 8 0.53 -17.02 10.87
CA GLY A 8 1.31 -15.83 10.48
C GLY A 8 2.22 -15.35 11.61
N ALA A 9 1.75 -15.36 12.87
CA ALA A 9 2.55 -15.04 14.05
C ALA A 9 3.73 -16.01 14.22
N ALA A 10 3.47 -17.31 14.10
CA ALA A 10 4.49 -18.34 14.21
C ALA A 10 5.56 -18.20 13.12
N ILE A 11 5.15 -17.92 11.88
CA ILE A 11 6.06 -17.68 10.76
C ILE A 11 6.90 -16.41 10.99
N GLY A 12 6.29 -15.32 11.44
CA GLY A 12 6.98 -14.08 11.77
C GLY A 12 7.98 -14.24 12.91
N TYR A 13 7.61 -14.98 13.94
CA TYR A 13 8.48 -15.30 15.06
C TYR A 13 9.66 -16.17 14.63
N ALA A 14 9.41 -17.17 13.78
CA ALA A 14 10.43 -18.04 13.22
C ALA A 14 11.40 -17.32 12.27
N ARG A 15 10.96 -16.21 11.65
CA ARG A 15 11.80 -15.37 10.78
C ARG A 15 12.65 -14.33 11.51
N GLY A 16 12.55 -14.25 12.85
CA GLY A 16 13.41 -13.37 13.65
C GLY A 16 13.16 -11.89 13.41
N TRP A 17 11.89 -11.44 13.48
CA TRP A 17 11.57 -10.01 13.35
C TRP A 17 12.35 -9.16 14.37
N PRO A 18 12.88 -8.00 13.95
CA PRO A 18 13.62 -7.12 14.84
C PRO A 18 12.71 -6.64 15.98
N ALA A 19 13.24 -6.64 17.20
CA ALA A 19 12.49 -6.26 18.40
C ALA A 19 12.07 -4.78 18.37
N THR A 20 12.86 -3.93 17.71
CA THR A 20 12.61 -2.49 17.61
C THR A 20 12.87 -1.98 16.18
N TRP A 21 12.28 -0.81 15.85
CA TRP A 21 12.55 -0.13 14.58
C TRP A 21 14.04 0.23 14.39
N ARG A 22 14.76 0.49 15.50
CA ARG A 22 16.19 0.82 15.46
C ARG A 22 17.09 -0.36 15.07
N GLN A 23 16.64 -1.57 15.33
CA GLN A 23 17.34 -2.81 15.00
C GLN A 23 16.98 -3.34 13.62
N ALA A 24 15.93 -2.78 13.02
CA ALA A 24 15.46 -3.21 11.71
C ALA A 24 16.42 -2.78 10.59
N ASN A 25 16.47 -3.58 9.54
CA ASN A 25 17.15 -3.22 8.30
C ASN A 25 16.27 -2.25 7.50
N TRP A 26 16.83 -1.11 7.11
CA TRP A 26 16.22 -0.06 6.29
C TRP A 26 17.04 0.23 5.02
N SER A 27 18.03 -0.58 4.71
CA SER A 27 18.85 -0.43 3.50
C SER A 27 18.05 -0.76 2.24
N SER A 28 18.63 -0.49 1.07
CA SER A 28 18.09 -0.99 -0.20
C SER A 28 17.98 -2.50 -0.20
N SER A 29 16.88 -3.01 -0.70
CA SER A 29 16.62 -4.44 -0.85
C SER A 29 17.08 -5.00 -2.20
N GLY A 30 17.40 -4.13 -3.16
CA GLY A 30 17.62 -4.49 -4.55
C GLY A 30 16.34 -4.82 -5.34
N ALA A 31 15.16 -4.51 -4.78
CA ALA A 31 13.88 -4.76 -5.44
C ALA A 31 13.63 -3.87 -6.66
N LEU A 32 14.30 -2.71 -6.74
CA LEU A 32 14.23 -1.82 -7.88
C LEU A 32 15.58 -1.75 -8.60
N PRO A 33 15.58 -1.59 -9.93
CA PRO A 33 16.79 -1.33 -10.68
C PRO A 33 17.39 0.03 -10.29
N ALA A 34 18.67 0.22 -10.57
CA ALA A 34 19.29 1.54 -10.41
C ALA A 34 18.51 2.58 -11.24
N ALA A 35 18.23 3.75 -10.65
CA ALA A 35 17.49 4.81 -11.35
C ALA A 35 18.18 5.25 -12.64
N THR A 36 19.52 5.26 -12.65
CA THR A 36 20.36 5.56 -13.82
C THR A 36 20.24 4.55 -14.96
N ALA A 37 19.89 3.30 -14.64
CA ALA A 37 19.65 2.25 -15.63
C ALA A 37 18.24 2.31 -16.23
N THR A 38 17.30 2.98 -15.55
CA THR A 38 15.91 3.15 -15.97
C THR A 38 15.77 4.45 -16.76
N LYS A 39 15.59 4.37 -18.07
CA LYS A 39 15.56 5.56 -18.93
C LYS A 39 14.18 6.22 -19.00
N THR A 40 13.13 5.43 -18.86
CA THR A 40 11.73 5.87 -18.94
C THR A 40 11.21 6.39 -17.60
N ALA A 41 10.15 7.19 -17.65
CA ALA A 41 9.41 7.57 -16.44
C ALA A 41 8.71 6.34 -15.85
N LYS A 42 8.60 6.30 -14.53
CA LYS A 42 7.89 5.25 -13.81
C LYS A 42 7.11 5.80 -12.62
N VAL A 43 5.93 5.24 -12.42
CA VAL A 43 5.09 5.37 -11.23
C VAL A 43 4.89 3.98 -10.65
N MET A 44 5.25 3.79 -9.39
CA MET A 44 5.11 2.50 -8.74
C MET A 44 4.45 2.66 -7.37
N VAL A 45 3.69 1.65 -6.95
CA VAL A 45 3.27 1.44 -5.56
C VAL A 45 3.99 0.21 -5.04
N LEU A 46 4.70 0.38 -3.94
CA LEU A 46 5.36 -0.70 -3.24
C LEU A 46 4.60 -1.06 -1.98
N ALA A 47 4.59 -2.35 -1.65
CA ALA A 47 4.03 -2.87 -0.41
C ALA A 47 5.04 -3.77 0.30
N SER A 48 5.14 -3.61 1.61
CA SER A 48 6.00 -4.44 2.48
C SER A 48 5.26 -4.80 3.75
N ARG A 49 5.47 -5.99 4.29
CA ARG A 49 4.96 -6.29 5.64
C ARG A 49 5.49 -5.25 6.62
N THR A 50 4.61 -4.75 7.50
CA THR A 50 5.02 -3.81 8.54
C THR A 50 5.77 -4.51 9.67
N GLY A 51 6.26 -3.76 10.67
CA GLY A 51 7.12 -4.31 11.70
C GLY A 51 6.40 -5.09 12.79
N GLN A 52 7.11 -6.07 13.35
CA GLN A 52 6.70 -6.85 14.51
C GLN A 52 5.37 -7.59 14.26
N TRP A 53 4.60 -7.86 15.33
CA TRP A 53 3.31 -8.56 15.22
C TRP A 53 2.30 -7.92 14.25
N LYS A 54 2.43 -6.61 14.01
CA LYS A 54 1.57 -5.91 13.03
C LYS A 54 1.79 -6.41 11.60
N GLY A 55 3.00 -6.84 11.27
CA GLY A 55 3.32 -7.42 9.97
C GLY A 55 2.62 -8.74 9.67
N ILE A 56 2.02 -9.40 10.67
CA ILE A 56 1.16 -10.57 10.46
C ILE A 56 -0.08 -10.17 9.66
N PHE A 57 -0.64 -9.00 9.97
CA PHE A 57 -1.95 -8.57 9.47
C PHE A 57 -1.86 -7.45 8.44
N ALA A 58 -0.79 -6.67 8.47
CA ALA A 58 -0.73 -5.42 7.74
C ALA A 58 0.56 -5.25 6.94
N GLU A 59 0.41 -4.54 5.85
CA GLU A 59 1.49 -4.00 5.02
C GLU A 59 1.55 -2.49 5.15
N HIS A 60 2.73 -1.96 4.88
CA HIS A 60 2.99 -0.56 4.63
C HIS A 60 3.12 -0.35 3.13
N MET A 61 2.40 0.62 2.58
CA MET A 61 2.54 1.01 1.19
C MET A 61 3.27 2.34 1.06
N SER A 62 3.99 2.50 -0.05
CA SER A 62 4.68 3.71 -0.45
C SER A 62 4.50 3.97 -1.95
N ILE A 63 4.66 5.23 -2.37
CA ILE A 63 4.66 5.64 -3.78
C ILE A 63 6.08 5.95 -4.19
N VAL A 64 6.52 5.40 -5.32
CA VAL A 64 7.85 5.64 -5.88
C VAL A 64 7.70 6.15 -7.31
N LEU A 65 8.35 7.27 -7.59
CA LEU A 65 8.24 8.01 -8.85
C LEU A 65 9.61 8.26 -9.45
N LYS A 66 9.66 8.37 -10.77
CA LYS A 66 10.83 8.82 -11.51
C LYS A 66 10.41 9.38 -12.86
N LEU A 67 10.81 10.60 -13.21
CA LEU A 67 10.67 11.14 -14.56
C LEU A 67 11.73 10.53 -15.51
N ALA A 68 11.49 10.62 -16.79
CA ALA A 68 12.47 10.20 -17.77
C ALA A 68 13.76 11.01 -17.61
N GLY A 69 14.90 10.33 -17.68
CA GLY A 69 16.22 10.95 -17.54
C GLY A 69 16.65 11.32 -16.11
N GLU A 70 15.76 11.27 -15.10
CA GLU A 70 16.20 11.44 -13.70
C GLU A 70 17.13 10.30 -13.28
N THR A 71 18.11 10.63 -12.46
CA THR A 71 19.14 9.70 -11.96
C THR A 71 18.84 9.14 -10.58
N SER A 72 17.74 9.56 -9.97
CA SER A 72 17.27 9.13 -8.66
C SER A 72 15.79 8.84 -8.66
N TRP A 73 15.37 7.92 -7.82
CA TRP A 73 13.98 7.70 -7.49
C TRP A 73 13.49 8.73 -6.46
N THR A 74 12.24 9.13 -6.54
CA THR A 74 11.55 9.87 -5.48
C THR A 74 10.57 8.95 -4.80
N ARG A 75 10.67 8.82 -3.47
CA ARG A 75 9.78 7.97 -2.66
C ARG A 75 8.97 8.82 -1.69
N PHE A 76 7.68 8.51 -1.58
CA PHE A 76 6.76 9.11 -0.61
C PHE A 76 6.21 8.05 0.32
N ASP A 77 6.28 8.34 1.62
CA ASP A 77 5.74 7.52 2.71
C ASP A 77 4.91 8.38 3.66
N VAL A 78 4.01 7.76 4.40
CA VAL A 78 3.39 8.35 5.58
C VAL A 78 3.72 7.51 6.80
N VAL A 79 4.18 8.18 7.86
CA VAL A 79 4.59 7.54 9.12
C VAL A 79 3.92 8.19 10.33
N GLY A 80 3.83 7.46 11.44
CA GLY A 80 3.14 7.90 12.64
C GLY A 80 3.97 8.78 13.61
N TRP A 81 5.12 9.32 13.16
CA TRP A 81 5.97 10.17 14.00
C TRP A 81 6.48 11.38 13.25
N GLY A 82 6.57 12.51 13.96
CA GLY A 82 6.95 13.80 13.37
C GLY A 82 5.94 14.27 12.33
N THR A 83 6.41 14.91 11.25
CA THR A 83 5.58 15.24 10.08
C THR A 83 5.22 13.96 9.36
N PRO A 84 3.94 13.62 9.18
CA PRO A 84 3.56 12.32 8.62
C PRO A 84 4.07 12.05 7.22
N VAL A 85 3.84 12.98 6.28
CA VAL A 85 4.26 12.83 4.88
C VAL A 85 5.78 12.98 4.79
N ARG A 86 6.43 12.00 4.20
CA ARG A 86 7.88 11.95 4.02
C ARG A 86 8.21 11.82 2.54
N GLU A 87 9.12 12.68 2.08
CA GLU A 87 9.74 12.56 0.77
C GLU A 87 11.20 12.14 0.96
N ASN A 88 11.61 11.05 0.31
CA ASN A 88 12.97 10.53 0.32
C ASN A 88 13.59 10.30 1.72
N ALA A 89 12.76 10.04 2.74
CA ALA A 89 13.24 9.69 4.07
C ALA A 89 13.86 8.28 4.13
N TYR A 90 13.54 7.46 3.15
CA TYR A 90 14.06 6.11 2.94
C TYR A 90 14.52 5.96 1.50
N VAL A 91 15.47 5.07 1.23
CA VAL A 91 15.81 4.73 -0.15
C VAL A 91 14.62 4.08 -0.86
N ALA A 92 14.53 4.22 -2.17
CA ALA A 92 13.31 3.91 -2.92
C ALA A 92 12.77 2.50 -2.68
N ASP A 93 13.64 1.53 -2.60
CA ASP A 93 13.33 0.11 -2.39
C ASP A 93 13.74 -0.39 -1.01
N ALA A 94 13.81 0.50 -0.01
CA ALA A 94 14.21 0.13 1.34
C ALA A 94 13.42 -1.07 1.86
N TYR A 95 14.09 -1.97 2.54
CA TYR A 95 13.44 -2.88 3.45
C TYR A 95 12.54 -2.09 4.41
N TRP A 96 11.37 -2.62 4.73
CA TRP A 96 10.49 -2.05 5.74
C TRP A 96 10.50 -2.96 6.97
N TYR A 97 11.15 -2.54 8.04
CA TYR A 97 11.40 -3.39 9.20
C TYR A 97 12.09 -4.72 8.84
N GLY A 98 12.99 -4.71 7.84
CA GLY A 98 13.66 -5.92 7.35
C GLY A 98 12.83 -6.75 6.35
N ASN A 99 11.58 -6.38 6.08
CA ASN A 99 10.75 -7.05 5.09
C ASN A 99 11.00 -6.48 3.69
N THR A 100 11.19 -7.35 2.71
CA THR A 100 11.41 -6.97 1.31
C THR A 100 10.15 -6.32 0.72
N PRO A 101 10.24 -5.14 0.09
CA PRO A 101 9.15 -4.57 -0.65
C PRO A 101 8.88 -5.36 -1.94
N ARG A 102 7.62 -5.38 -2.36
CA ARG A 102 7.23 -5.84 -3.68
C ARG A 102 6.50 -4.73 -4.41
N VAL A 103 6.66 -4.64 -5.71
CA VAL A 103 5.91 -3.75 -6.58
C VAL A 103 4.52 -4.37 -6.77
N ILE A 104 3.46 -3.62 -6.40
CA ILE A 104 2.06 -4.04 -6.57
C ILE A 104 1.35 -3.28 -7.70
N TYR A 105 1.94 -2.20 -8.15
CA TYR A 105 1.49 -1.42 -9.30
C TYR A 105 2.70 -0.80 -9.97
N GLU A 106 2.70 -0.81 -11.30
CA GLU A 106 3.71 -0.15 -12.12
C GLU A 106 3.08 0.46 -13.37
N LEU A 107 3.41 1.72 -13.65
CA LEU A 107 3.12 2.42 -14.88
C LEU A 107 4.42 2.99 -15.43
N GLU A 108 4.65 2.85 -16.73
CA GLU A 108 5.91 3.23 -17.38
C GLU A 108 5.70 4.11 -18.61
N GLY A 109 6.74 4.85 -18.97
CA GLY A 109 6.80 5.62 -20.20
C GLY A 109 5.99 6.91 -20.16
N GLU A 110 5.45 7.34 -21.31
CA GLU A 110 4.74 8.61 -21.43
C GLU A 110 3.52 8.75 -20.51
N ALA A 111 2.82 7.67 -20.23
CA ALA A 111 1.69 7.69 -19.30
C ALA A 111 2.15 8.03 -17.89
N ALA A 112 3.27 7.46 -17.44
CA ALA A 112 3.89 7.78 -16.16
C ALA A 112 4.39 9.23 -16.13
N GLU A 113 5.05 9.69 -17.21
CA GLU A 113 5.55 11.04 -17.34
C GLU A 113 4.44 12.09 -17.15
N ARG A 114 3.28 11.87 -17.77
CA ARG A 114 2.12 12.77 -17.62
C ARG A 114 1.48 12.71 -16.24
N LEU A 115 1.53 11.55 -15.58
CA LEU A 115 0.85 11.32 -14.31
C LEU A 115 1.62 11.88 -13.10
N ILE A 116 2.96 11.86 -13.13
CA ILE A 116 3.82 12.24 -12.01
C ILE A 116 3.53 13.65 -11.47
N PRO A 117 3.39 14.71 -12.30
CA PRO A 117 3.07 16.05 -11.77
C PRO A 117 1.74 16.08 -11.01
N ALA A 118 0.72 15.39 -11.51
CA ALA A 118 -0.59 15.31 -10.85
C ALA A 118 -0.49 14.55 -9.51
N ILE A 119 0.25 13.44 -9.45
CA ILE A 119 0.52 12.71 -8.21
C ILE A 119 1.20 13.63 -7.18
N LYS A 120 2.26 14.33 -7.57
CA LYS A 120 2.97 15.26 -6.66
C LYS A 120 2.05 16.36 -6.13
N SER A 121 1.23 16.94 -7.01
CA SER A 121 0.22 17.94 -6.61
C SER A 121 -0.82 17.35 -5.64
N THR A 122 -1.31 16.16 -5.91
CA THR A 122 -2.24 15.46 -5.01
C THR A 122 -1.61 15.21 -3.64
N ILE A 123 -0.37 14.73 -3.58
CA ILE A 123 0.35 14.50 -2.33
C ILE A 123 0.45 15.76 -1.48
N GLN A 124 0.72 16.93 -2.09
CA GLN A 124 0.79 18.22 -1.39
C GLN A 124 -0.53 18.63 -0.73
N ASN A 125 -1.66 18.14 -1.28
CA ASN A 125 -3.01 18.42 -0.78
C ASN A 125 -3.54 17.31 0.15
N TYR A 126 -2.70 16.37 0.60
CA TYR A 126 -3.14 15.29 1.49
C TYR A 126 -3.69 15.83 2.82
N PRO A 127 -4.95 15.56 3.17
CA PRO A 127 -5.62 16.25 4.28
C PRO A 127 -5.10 15.87 5.66
N TYR A 128 -4.40 14.74 5.78
CA TYR A 128 -3.88 14.24 7.06
C TYR A 128 -2.36 14.40 7.17
N SER A 129 -1.82 15.52 6.65
CA SER A 129 -0.38 15.84 6.67
C SER A 129 0.10 16.47 7.98
N ALA A 130 -0.82 16.91 8.85
CA ALA A 130 -0.47 17.52 10.12
C ALA A 130 0.11 16.51 11.12
N SER A 131 1.07 16.95 11.94
CA SER A 131 1.61 16.12 13.03
C SER A 131 0.50 15.70 13.99
N GLY A 132 0.49 14.41 14.36
CA GLY A 132 -0.55 13.83 15.24
C GLY A 132 -1.81 13.35 14.51
N SER A 133 -1.94 13.55 13.20
CA SER A 133 -3.10 13.05 12.44
C SER A 133 -3.07 11.55 12.18
N TYR A 134 -1.91 10.89 12.32
CA TYR A 134 -1.74 9.47 12.02
C TYR A 134 -2.39 8.58 13.07
N LEU A 135 -3.25 7.68 12.62
CA LEU A 135 -3.84 6.61 13.43
C LEU A 135 -3.53 5.27 12.77
N ILE A 136 -2.85 4.38 13.50
CA ILE A 136 -2.50 3.04 12.98
C ILE A 136 -3.74 2.32 12.47
N TRP A 137 -4.85 2.42 13.21
CA TRP A 137 -6.14 1.84 12.89
C TRP A 137 -7.27 2.69 13.53
N PRO A 138 -8.38 2.90 12.86
CA PRO A 138 -8.74 2.44 11.50
C PRO A 138 -8.05 3.21 10.38
N GLY A 139 -7.38 4.28 10.68
CA GLY A 139 -6.76 5.26 9.80
C GLY A 139 -7.10 6.70 10.26
N PRO A 140 -6.51 7.74 9.64
CA PRO A 140 -5.62 7.68 8.49
C PRO A 140 -4.20 7.18 8.80
N ASN A 141 -3.65 6.36 7.93
CA ASN A 141 -2.31 5.79 8.06
C ASN A 141 -1.58 5.78 6.69
N SER A 142 -0.45 5.05 6.57
CA SER A 142 0.31 4.96 5.31
C SER A 142 -0.50 4.39 4.14
N ASN A 143 -1.37 3.44 4.40
CA ASN A 143 -2.20 2.82 3.37
C ASN A 143 -3.38 3.71 2.97
N THR A 144 -3.93 4.45 3.94
CA THR A 144 -4.89 5.53 3.67
C THR A 144 -4.28 6.59 2.74
N PHE A 145 -3.01 6.97 2.98
CA PHE A 145 -2.31 7.93 2.15
C PHE A 145 -2.22 7.47 0.69
N VAL A 146 -1.70 6.26 0.46
CA VAL A 146 -1.58 5.72 -0.91
C VAL A 146 -2.96 5.60 -1.57
N SER A 147 -3.94 5.05 -0.85
CA SER A 147 -5.31 4.90 -1.32
C SER A 147 -5.96 6.24 -1.65
N TRP A 148 -5.72 7.27 -0.84
CA TRP A 148 -6.21 8.61 -1.08
C TRP A 148 -5.58 9.24 -2.32
N VAL A 149 -4.25 9.16 -2.47
CA VAL A 149 -3.53 9.69 -3.64
C VAL A 149 -4.00 9.02 -4.91
N VAL A 150 -4.15 7.68 -4.91
CA VAL A 150 -4.67 6.93 -6.06
C VAL A 150 -6.06 7.43 -6.46
N ARG A 151 -6.98 7.59 -5.49
CA ARG A 151 -8.37 8.02 -5.77
C ARG A 151 -8.49 9.47 -6.20
N HIS A 152 -7.56 10.37 -5.81
CA HIS A 152 -7.63 11.80 -6.08
C HIS A 152 -6.66 12.26 -7.18
N THR A 153 -6.06 11.32 -7.89
CA THR A 153 -5.21 11.61 -9.05
C THR A 153 -5.83 10.95 -10.29
N ASP A 154 -6.41 11.75 -11.16
CA ASP A 154 -7.04 11.25 -12.39
C ASP A 154 -6.03 10.46 -13.22
N GLY A 155 -6.41 9.24 -13.62
CA GLY A 155 -5.56 8.33 -14.38
C GLY A 155 -4.62 7.46 -13.52
N PHE A 156 -4.52 7.68 -12.20
CA PHE A 156 -3.82 6.78 -11.30
C PHE A 156 -4.76 5.67 -10.85
N LYS A 157 -4.69 4.51 -11.48
CA LYS A 157 -5.61 3.38 -11.28
C LYS A 157 -4.83 2.17 -10.80
N ALA A 158 -4.96 1.82 -9.55
CA ALA A 158 -4.19 0.74 -8.94
C ALA A 158 -5.05 -0.16 -8.06
N GLU A 159 -5.01 -1.46 -8.27
CA GLU A 159 -5.49 -2.42 -7.27
C GLU A 159 -4.53 -2.41 -6.08
N LEU A 160 -5.04 -2.14 -4.89
CA LEU A 160 -4.24 -2.07 -3.68
C LEU A 160 -4.26 -3.40 -2.92
N SER A 161 -3.16 -3.68 -2.21
CA SER A 161 -3.03 -4.92 -1.44
C SER A 161 -4.22 -5.14 -0.49
N PRO A 162 -4.83 -6.32 -0.45
CA PRO A 162 -5.91 -6.62 0.49
C PRO A 162 -5.46 -6.64 1.95
N VAL A 163 -4.16 -6.74 2.23
CA VAL A 163 -3.60 -6.64 3.59
C VAL A 163 -3.09 -5.23 3.92
N ALA A 164 -3.36 -4.25 3.08
CA ALA A 164 -3.10 -2.84 3.37
C ALA A 164 -4.19 -2.26 4.29
N VAL A 165 -4.07 -2.53 5.59
CA VAL A 165 -5.01 -2.04 6.62
C VAL A 165 -5.14 -0.53 6.55
N GLY A 166 -6.37 -0.01 6.45
CA GLY A 166 -6.68 1.41 6.32
C GLY A 166 -6.75 1.92 4.88
N LYS A 167 -6.61 1.05 3.86
CA LYS A 167 -6.84 1.42 2.45
C LYS A 167 -8.28 1.84 2.18
N ASP A 168 -9.21 1.32 2.98
CA ASP A 168 -10.65 1.55 2.95
C ASP A 168 -11.12 2.71 3.84
N TYR A 169 -10.21 3.35 4.59
CA TYR A 169 -10.54 4.54 5.35
C TYR A 169 -10.75 5.73 4.41
N LEU A 170 -11.99 6.20 4.29
CA LEU A 170 -12.40 7.32 3.43
C LEU A 170 -12.66 8.61 4.22
N GLY A 171 -12.58 8.54 5.55
CA GLY A 171 -12.93 9.62 6.47
C GLY A 171 -13.90 9.15 7.55
N PRO A 172 -14.32 10.05 8.46
CA PRO A 172 -15.25 9.71 9.53
C PRO A 172 -16.68 9.49 8.97
N GLY A 173 -17.47 8.68 9.69
CA GLY A 173 -18.85 8.37 9.35
C GLY A 173 -18.98 7.45 8.13
N VAL A 174 -20.12 7.52 7.45
CA VAL A 174 -20.38 6.75 6.23
C VAL A 174 -19.90 7.53 5.02
N GLN A 175 -19.00 6.95 4.27
CA GLN A 175 -18.41 7.54 3.06
C GLN A 175 -18.51 6.58 1.89
N VAL A 176 -18.66 7.14 0.69
CA VAL A 176 -18.63 6.41 -0.58
C VAL A 176 -17.63 7.09 -1.49
N ALA A 177 -16.75 6.30 -2.10
CA ALA A 177 -15.80 6.79 -3.08
C ALA A 177 -15.62 5.77 -4.21
N ARG A 178 -14.98 6.19 -5.31
CA ARG A 178 -14.53 5.24 -6.31
C ARG A 178 -13.53 4.27 -5.72
N ALA A 179 -13.55 3.02 -6.20
CA ALA A 179 -12.50 2.05 -5.88
C ALA A 179 -11.12 2.57 -6.38
N PRO A 180 -10.00 2.16 -5.79
CA PRO A 180 -8.67 2.62 -6.22
C PRO A 180 -8.36 2.31 -7.69
N SER A 181 -8.89 1.24 -8.25
CA SER A 181 -8.80 0.90 -9.67
C SER A 181 -9.65 1.79 -10.59
N ASP A 182 -10.55 2.62 -10.04
CA ASP A 182 -11.58 3.38 -10.76
C ASP A 182 -12.60 2.51 -11.52
N THR A 183 -12.68 1.21 -11.21
CA THR A 183 -13.60 0.26 -11.90
C THR A 183 -14.87 -0.05 -11.09
N GLY A 184 -15.09 0.64 -9.98
CA GLY A 184 -16.24 0.43 -9.09
C GLY A 184 -16.24 1.38 -7.91
N TYR A 185 -16.85 0.96 -6.80
CA TYR A 185 -17.05 1.78 -5.63
C TYR A 185 -16.66 1.08 -4.34
N THR A 186 -16.21 1.88 -3.38
CA THR A 186 -15.99 1.50 -1.99
C THR A 186 -16.95 2.29 -1.10
N VAL A 187 -17.63 1.60 -0.18
CA VAL A 187 -18.36 2.18 0.94
C VAL A 187 -17.57 1.90 2.21
N SER A 188 -17.39 2.90 3.06
CA SER A 188 -16.67 2.77 4.32
C SER A 188 -17.44 3.44 5.47
N ILE A 189 -17.42 2.81 6.62
CA ILE A 189 -17.97 3.33 7.88
C ILE A 189 -16.78 3.61 8.79
N GLY A 190 -16.13 4.76 8.59
CA GLY A 190 -14.98 5.20 9.38
C GLY A 190 -13.78 4.26 9.34
N GLY A 191 -13.66 3.37 8.33
CA GLY A 191 -12.61 2.34 8.26
C GLY A 191 -12.80 1.16 9.21
N TYR A 192 -13.90 1.11 9.95
CA TYR A 192 -14.22 -0.04 10.82
C TYR A 192 -14.90 -1.16 10.05
N PHE A 193 -15.82 -0.77 9.16
CA PHE A 193 -16.57 -1.66 8.27
C PHE A 193 -16.67 -1.05 6.89
N GLY A 194 -16.71 -1.88 5.87
CA GLY A 194 -16.86 -1.40 4.51
C GLY A 194 -17.01 -2.54 3.51
N ALA A 195 -17.26 -2.16 2.27
CA ALA A 195 -17.28 -3.07 1.14
C ALA A 195 -16.76 -2.36 -0.11
N THR A 196 -16.07 -3.09 -0.96
CA THR A 196 -15.69 -2.67 -2.31
C THR A 196 -16.31 -3.61 -3.31
N VAL A 197 -16.92 -3.04 -4.35
CA VAL A 197 -17.41 -3.77 -5.52
C VAL A 197 -16.86 -3.08 -6.75
N ALA A 198 -15.96 -3.75 -7.45
CA ALA A 198 -15.27 -3.20 -8.60
C ALA A 198 -14.79 -4.32 -9.52
N LEU A 199 -14.57 -4.04 -10.80
CA LEU A 199 -14.12 -5.08 -11.73
C LEU A 199 -12.72 -5.58 -11.37
N ALA A 200 -11.78 -4.68 -11.06
CA ALA A 200 -10.40 -5.06 -10.74
C ALA A 200 -10.23 -5.60 -9.33
N GLU A 201 -10.91 -5.01 -8.33
CA GLU A 201 -10.85 -5.51 -6.95
C GLU A 201 -11.77 -6.71 -6.70
N GLY A 202 -12.71 -6.98 -7.60
CA GLY A 202 -13.77 -7.94 -7.36
C GLY A 202 -14.72 -7.49 -6.25
N PHE A 203 -15.06 -8.42 -5.35
CA PHE A 203 -15.87 -8.14 -4.17
C PHE A 203 -15.01 -8.24 -2.91
N GLU A 204 -14.94 -7.17 -2.13
CA GLU A 204 -14.22 -7.11 -0.86
C GLU A 204 -15.15 -6.69 0.27
N LEU A 205 -15.09 -7.38 1.40
CA LEU A 205 -15.64 -6.97 2.70
C LEU A 205 -14.48 -6.54 3.59
N HIS A 206 -14.60 -5.34 4.16
CA HIS A 206 -13.62 -4.77 5.09
C HIS A 206 -14.19 -4.84 6.50
N VAL A 207 -13.55 -5.56 7.39
CA VAL A 207 -13.98 -5.72 8.79
C VAL A 207 -12.79 -5.52 9.70
N ALA A 208 -12.83 -4.48 10.53
CA ALA A 208 -11.77 -4.15 11.48
C ALA A 208 -10.36 -4.12 10.86
N GLY A 209 -10.25 -3.60 9.63
CA GLY A 209 -9.00 -3.51 8.87
C GLY A 209 -8.57 -4.78 8.14
N GLY A 210 -9.27 -5.89 8.34
CA GLY A 210 -9.09 -7.11 7.53
C GLY A 210 -9.95 -7.08 6.29
N THR A 211 -9.44 -7.56 5.16
CA THR A 211 -10.19 -7.72 3.91
C THR A 211 -10.44 -9.20 3.63
N ILE A 212 -11.70 -9.55 3.38
CA ILE A 212 -12.13 -10.85 2.86
C ILE A 212 -12.76 -10.58 1.51
N GLY A 213 -12.40 -11.34 0.47
CA GLY A 213 -12.92 -11.04 -0.85
C GLY A 213 -12.79 -12.19 -1.84
N LEU A 214 -13.46 -11.97 -2.97
CA LEU A 214 -13.40 -12.80 -4.17
C LEU A 214 -12.98 -11.91 -5.33
N ASP A 215 -12.03 -12.37 -6.08
CA ASP A 215 -11.54 -11.70 -7.28
C ASP A 215 -11.74 -12.65 -8.48
N PRO A 216 -12.84 -12.46 -9.22
CA PRO A 216 -13.18 -13.35 -10.31
C PRO A 216 -12.21 -13.27 -11.50
N ASP A 217 -11.61 -12.07 -11.73
CA ASP A 217 -10.72 -11.86 -12.88
C ASP A 217 -9.41 -12.65 -12.72
N ASP A 218 -8.90 -12.72 -11.48
CA ASP A 218 -7.68 -13.47 -11.16
C ASP A 218 -7.96 -14.85 -10.56
N LEU A 219 -9.24 -15.28 -10.54
CA LEU A 219 -9.68 -16.50 -9.88
C LEU A 219 -9.06 -16.65 -8.49
N ALA A 220 -9.15 -15.59 -7.70
CA ALA A 220 -8.48 -15.49 -6.41
C ALA A 220 -9.44 -15.26 -5.25
N ILE A 221 -9.01 -15.70 -4.07
CA ILE A 221 -9.61 -15.33 -2.80
C ILE A 221 -8.70 -14.36 -2.07
N LYS A 222 -9.29 -13.38 -1.38
CA LYS A 222 -8.58 -12.41 -0.54
C LYS A 222 -8.84 -12.73 0.91
N LEU A 223 -7.78 -12.95 1.67
CA LEU A 223 -7.87 -13.33 3.09
C LEU A 223 -7.06 -12.39 3.97
N PRO A 224 -7.59 -12.01 5.15
CA PRO A 224 -6.83 -11.24 6.14
C PRO A 224 -5.52 -11.93 6.48
N ALA A 225 -4.46 -11.19 6.64
CA ALA A 225 -3.11 -11.65 6.90
C ALA A 225 -2.40 -12.37 5.73
N PHE A 226 -3.11 -13.07 4.86
CA PHE A 226 -2.51 -13.81 3.72
C PHE A 226 -2.43 -12.97 2.45
N GLY A 227 -3.41 -12.11 2.21
CA GLY A 227 -3.49 -11.34 0.98
C GLY A 227 -4.34 -12.03 -0.09
N LYS A 228 -3.97 -11.83 -1.34
CA LYS A 228 -4.60 -12.41 -2.52
C LYS A 228 -3.97 -13.78 -2.80
N LEU A 229 -4.78 -14.81 -2.86
CA LEU A 229 -4.38 -16.19 -3.16
C LEU A 229 -5.08 -16.59 -4.46
N SER A 230 -4.33 -16.57 -5.56
CA SER A 230 -4.83 -17.01 -6.86
C SER A 230 -4.72 -18.53 -7.01
N LEU A 231 -5.69 -19.12 -7.69
CA LEU A 231 -5.62 -20.54 -8.09
C LEU A 231 -4.39 -20.82 -8.98
N PHE A 232 -3.96 -19.83 -9.76
CA PHE A 232 -2.77 -19.96 -10.60
C PHE A 232 -1.48 -20.04 -9.81
N ASP A 233 -1.42 -19.45 -8.60
CA ASP A 233 -0.25 -19.52 -7.71
C ASP A 233 -0.17 -20.86 -6.96
N LEU A 234 -1.27 -21.58 -6.86
CA LEU A 234 -1.34 -22.88 -6.17
C LEU A 234 -0.96 -24.07 -7.07
N VAL A 235 -0.88 -23.84 -8.40
CA VAL A 235 -0.60 -24.88 -9.40
C VAL A 235 0.84 -24.80 -9.93
N ARG A 236 1.61 -23.83 -9.48
CA ARG A 236 3.05 -23.67 -9.74
C ARG A 236 3.88 -24.19 -8.59
#